data_9c1423f50ed91882dc66c4e9e018a4bc
#
_entry.id   9c1423f50ed91882dc66c4e9e018a4bc
#
_cell.length_a   1.000
_cell.length_b   1.000
_cell.length_c   1.000
_cell.angle_alpha   90.00
_cell.angle_beta   90.00
_cell.angle_gamma   90.00
#
_symmetry.space_group_name_H-M   'P 1'
#
loop_
_entity.id
_entity.type
_entity.pdbx_description
1 polymer ?
#
loop_
_entity_poly.entity_id
_entity_poly.type
_entity_poly.pdbx_seq_one_letter_code
_entity_poly.pdbx_strand_id
1 'polypeptide(L)'
;MTIGDKIKRIRTSRKMTQAELGAALGWGEKGANRLAQYETNYRVPKKELVTEMAKILDVNPWTLYDATTMDATEFMELLFWIDEFNPSAINLFQMETYPG
;
A
#
# COMPACT_ATOMS: atom_id res chain seq x y z
N MET A 1 -9.69 7.03 -8.06
CA MET A 1 -9.67 6.53 -6.68
C MET A 1 -8.31 6.84 -6.05
N THR A 2 -8.31 7.52 -4.91
CA THR A 2 -7.08 7.90 -4.23
C THR A 2 -6.47 6.73 -3.46
N ILE A 3 -5.23 6.91 -3.00
CA ILE A 3 -4.57 5.87 -2.19
C ILE A 3 -5.33 5.65 -0.87
N GLY A 4 -5.88 6.72 -0.28
CA GLY A 4 -6.70 6.58 0.93
C GLY A 4 -7.95 5.75 0.71
N ASP A 5 -8.63 5.97 -0.41
CA ASP A 5 -9.80 5.19 -0.79
C ASP A 5 -9.44 3.72 -0.96
N LYS A 6 -8.31 3.44 -1.59
CA LYS A 6 -7.86 2.07 -1.80
C LYS A 6 -7.51 1.38 -0.50
N ILE A 7 -6.84 2.07 0.42
CA ILE A 7 -6.53 1.53 1.74
C ILE A 7 -7.81 1.13 2.46
N LYS A 8 -8.79 2.04 2.50
CA LYS A 8 -10.07 1.78 3.16
C LYS A 8 -10.79 0.60 2.52
N ARG A 9 -10.85 0.57 1.19
CA ARG A 9 -11.54 -0.48 0.44
C ARG A 9 -10.93 -1.85 0.71
N ILE A 10 -9.60 -1.95 0.64
CA ILE A 10 -8.92 -3.23 0.88
C ILE A 10 -9.05 -3.65 2.34
N ARG A 11 -8.88 -2.70 3.26
CA ARG A 11 -9.05 -2.97 4.69
C ARG A 11 -10.43 -3.56 4.98
N THR A 12 -11.48 -2.93 4.48
CA THR A 12 -12.84 -3.40 4.70
C THR A 12 -13.09 -4.74 4.03
N SER A 13 -12.49 -4.99 2.87
CA SER A 13 -12.60 -6.29 2.20
C SER A 13 -11.94 -7.40 3.01
N ARG A 14 -10.91 -7.07 3.81
CA ARG A 14 -10.27 -8.01 4.73
C ARG A 14 -10.95 -8.08 6.09
N LYS A 15 -12.07 -7.38 6.25
CA LYS A 15 -12.86 -7.35 7.49
C LYS A 15 -12.05 -6.84 8.69
N MET A 16 -11.12 -5.93 8.43
CA MET A 16 -10.33 -5.29 9.48
C MET A 16 -10.91 -3.94 9.84
N THR A 17 -10.92 -3.62 11.13
CA THR A 17 -11.27 -2.28 11.60
C THR A 17 -10.07 -1.35 11.47
N GLN A 18 -10.32 -0.04 11.53
CA GLN A 18 -9.24 0.94 11.58
C GLN A 18 -8.31 0.70 12.77
N ALA A 19 -8.88 0.34 13.91
CA ALA A 19 -8.11 0.05 15.11
C ALA A 19 -7.22 -1.19 14.91
N GLU A 20 -7.74 -2.22 14.26
CA GLU A 20 -6.98 -3.43 14.01
C GLU A 20 -5.79 -3.19 13.09
N LEU A 21 -6.01 -2.46 11.99
CA LEU A 21 -4.90 -2.14 11.10
C LEU A 21 -3.89 -1.21 11.76
N GLY A 22 -4.37 -0.22 12.52
CA GLY A 22 -3.49 0.68 13.26
C GLY A 22 -2.64 -0.06 14.28
N ALA A 23 -3.23 -1.03 14.98
CA ALA A 23 -2.50 -1.86 15.95
C ALA A 23 -1.45 -2.73 15.23
N ALA A 24 -1.79 -3.30 14.08
CA ALA A 24 -0.85 -4.11 13.30
C ALA A 24 0.33 -3.28 12.80
N LEU A 25 0.11 -1.99 12.57
CA LEU A 25 1.17 -1.06 12.18
C LEU A 25 2.01 -0.55 13.36
N GLY A 26 1.65 -0.96 14.58
CA GLY A 26 2.39 -0.57 15.78
C GLY A 26 2.01 0.79 16.33
N TRP A 27 0.86 1.35 15.95
CA TRP A 27 0.46 2.70 16.38
C TRP A 27 -0.29 2.75 17.70
N GLY A 28 -0.64 1.60 18.27
CA GLY A 28 -1.31 1.55 19.56
C GLY A 28 -2.72 2.12 19.55
N GLU A 29 -3.11 2.74 20.67
CA GLU A 29 -4.49 3.22 20.87
C GLU A 29 -4.91 4.32 19.89
N LYS A 30 -3.96 5.11 19.40
CA LYS A 30 -4.25 6.20 18.45
C LYS A 30 -4.25 5.73 17.00
N GLY A 31 -4.10 4.43 16.77
CA GLY A 31 -3.98 3.88 15.45
C GLY A 31 -5.19 4.12 14.57
N ALA A 32 -6.40 4.04 15.13
CA ALA A 32 -7.62 4.26 14.37
C ALA A 32 -7.71 5.69 13.84
N ASN A 33 -7.42 6.68 14.69
CA ASN A 33 -7.44 8.09 14.29
C ASN A 33 -6.37 8.39 13.23
N ARG A 34 -5.19 7.85 13.44
CA ARG A 34 -4.09 8.04 12.50
C ARG A 34 -4.39 7.42 11.15
N LEU A 35 -4.95 6.22 11.14
CA LEU A 35 -5.34 5.56 9.90
C LEU A 35 -6.44 6.33 9.18
N ALA A 36 -7.42 6.85 9.91
CA ALA A 36 -8.49 7.66 9.34
C ALA A 36 -7.95 8.86 8.58
N GLN A 37 -6.86 9.48 9.06
CA GLN A 37 -6.24 10.59 8.37
C GLN A 37 -5.67 10.18 7.01
N TYR A 38 -5.12 8.99 6.90
CA TYR A 38 -4.64 8.46 5.62
C TYR A 38 -5.79 8.07 4.71
N GLU A 39 -6.83 7.46 5.26
CA GLU A 39 -7.98 7.03 4.47
C GLU A 39 -8.80 8.19 3.90
N THR A 40 -8.80 9.32 4.59
CA THR A 40 -9.50 10.53 4.11
C THR A 40 -8.62 11.45 3.28
N ASN A 41 -7.36 11.07 3.06
CA ASN A 41 -6.37 11.83 2.32
C ASN A 41 -5.93 13.12 3.02
N TYR A 42 -6.22 13.26 4.30
CA TYR A 42 -5.69 14.34 5.12
C TYR A 42 -4.18 14.23 5.23
N ARG A 43 -3.66 13.00 5.30
CA ARG A 43 -2.23 12.71 5.22
C ARG A 43 -1.99 11.73 4.07
N VAL A 44 -0.86 11.90 3.38
CA VAL A 44 -0.44 10.99 2.31
C VAL A 44 0.63 10.05 2.88
N PRO A 45 0.43 8.73 2.82
CA PRO A 45 1.43 7.81 3.35
C PRO A 45 2.68 7.79 2.49
N LYS A 46 3.83 7.73 3.15
CA LYS A 46 5.11 7.57 2.46
C LYS A 46 5.24 6.13 1.98
N LYS A 47 6.13 5.90 1.01
CA LYS A 47 6.31 4.58 0.41
C LYS A 47 6.62 3.48 1.42
N GLU A 48 7.36 3.80 2.49
CA GLU A 48 7.66 2.83 3.54
C GLU A 48 6.38 2.35 4.22
N LEU A 49 5.49 3.29 4.53
CA LEU A 49 4.23 2.97 5.17
C LEU A 49 3.30 2.20 4.24
N VAL A 50 3.25 2.58 2.96
CA VAL A 50 2.44 1.86 1.97
C VAL A 50 2.89 0.41 1.87
N THR A 51 4.20 0.17 1.86
CA THR A 51 4.76 -1.18 1.81
C THR A 51 4.36 -2.00 3.05
N GLU A 52 4.41 -1.37 4.24
CA GLU A 52 3.98 -2.03 5.48
C GLU A 52 2.50 -2.36 5.45
N MET A 53 1.67 -1.42 5.02
CA MET A 53 0.23 -1.66 4.90
C MET A 53 -0.07 -2.80 3.94
N ALA A 54 0.62 -2.84 2.81
CA ALA A 54 0.43 -3.89 1.82
C ALA A 54 0.75 -5.27 2.38
N LYS A 55 1.82 -5.37 3.18
CA LYS A 55 2.17 -6.63 3.84
C LYS A 55 1.07 -7.09 4.79
N ILE A 56 0.58 -6.18 5.62
CA ILE A 56 -0.45 -6.49 6.60
C ILE A 56 -1.77 -6.87 5.91
N LEU A 57 -2.12 -6.14 4.86
CA LEU A 57 -3.34 -6.38 4.11
C LEU A 57 -3.21 -7.56 3.12
N ASP A 58 -2.00 -8.10 2.99
CA ASP A 58 -1.71 -9.22 2.10
C ASP A 58 -2.06 -8.91 0.64
N VAL A 59 -1.59 -7.76 0.17
CA VAL A 59 -1.76 -7.35 -1.22
C VAL A 59 -0.43 -6.86 -1.78
N ASN A 60 -0.34 -6.82 -3.09
CA ASN A 60 0.81 -6.24 -3.77
C ASN A 60 0.81 -4.72 -3.55
N PRO A 61 1.96 -4.13 -3.15
CA PRO A 61 2.02 -2.68 -2.91
C PRO A 61 1.53 -1.83 -4.09
N TRP A 62 1.68 -2.30 -5.32
CA TRP A 62 1.18 -1.60 -6.51
C TRP A 62 -0.32 -1.38 -6.47
N THR A 63 -1.06 -2.25 -5.79
CA THR A 63 -2.51 -2.13 -5.65
C THR A 63 -2.91 -0.84 -4.94
N LEU A 64 -2.05 -0.34 -4.05
CA LEU A 64 -2.32 0.86 -3.26
C LEU A 64 -1.91 2.15 -3.98
N TYR A 65 -1.05 2.08 -4.98
CA TYR A 65 -0.58 3.26 -5.68
C TYR A 65 -1.47 3.63 -6.85
N ASP A 66 -1.55 4.93 -7.12
CA ASP A 66 -2.22 5.46 -8.30
C ASP A 66 -1.15 5.88 -9.31
N ALA A 67 -0.88 5.00 -10.27
CA ALA A 67 0.16 5.21 -11.26
C ALA A 67 -0.15 6.38 -12.21
N THR A 68 -1.42 6.79 -12.30
CA THR A 68 -1.79 7.89 -13.20
C THR A 68 -1.31 9.25 -12.73
N THR A 69 -0.98 9.37 -11.44
CA THR A 69 -0.48 10.62 -10.87
C THR A 69 1.03 10.68 -10.76
N MET A 70 1.72 9.62 -11.15
CA MET A 70 3.18 9.53 -11.08
C MET A 70 3.82 9.89 -12.40
N ASP A 71 4.96 10.62 -12.35
CA ASP A 71 5.80 10.77 -13.52
C ASP A 71 6.68 9.53 -13.69
N ALA A 72 7.41 9.46 -14.82
CA ALA A 72 8.22 8.30 -15.15
C ALA A 72 9.35 8.08 -14.12
N THR A 73 9.94 9.16 -13.62
CA THR A 73 11.03 9.08 -12.64
C THR A 73 10.53 8.53 -11.32
N GLU A 74 9.41 9.06 -10.82
CA GLU A 74 8.78 8.58 -9.59
C GLU A 74 8.39 7.11 -9.71
N PHE A 75 7.86 6.72 -10.86
CA PHE A 75 7.47 5.34 -11.11
C PHE A 75 8.69 4.41 -11.05
N MET A 76 9.80 4.79 -11.67
CA MET A 76 11.02 3.98 -11.68
C MET A 76 11.63 3.88 -10.28
N GLU A 77 11.65 4.97 -9.52
CA GLU A 77 12.14 4.96 -8.14
C GLU A 77 11.31 4.02 -7.28
N LEU A 78 9.99 4.07 -7.43
CA LEU A 78 9.09 3.21 -6.70
C LEU A 78 9.27 1.74 -7.09
N LEU A 79 9.50 1.48 -8.37
CA LEU A 79 9.74 0.13 -8.86
C LEU A 79 10.96 -0.49 -8.17
N PHE A 80 12.08 0.26 -8.09
CA PHE A 80 13.28 -0.20 -7.42
C PHE A 80 13.07 -0.37 -5.92
N TRP A 81 12.33 0.54 -5.30
CA TRP A 81 12.02 0.45 -3.88
C TRP A 81 11.22 -0.83 -3.56
N ILE A 82 10.19 -1.12 -4.34
CA ILE A 82 9.36 -2.30 -4.12
C ILE A 82 10.14 -3.58 -4.38
N ASP A 83 11.00 -3.59 -5.40
CA ASP A 83 11.85 -4.75 -5.70
C ASP A 83 12.79 -5.04 -4.53
N GLU A 84 13.35 -4.01 -3.90
CA GLU A 84 14.26 -4.18 -2.78
C GLU A 84 13.56 -4.71 -1.53
N PHE A 85 12.37 -4.18 -1.20
CA PHE A 85 11.66 -4.51 0.04
C PHE A 85 10.58 -5.56 -0.12
N ASN A 86 10.18 -5.87 -1.36
CA ASN A 86 9.17 -6.88 -1.64
C ASN A 86 9.41 -7.48 -3.03
N PRO A 87 10.43 -8.33 -3.18
CA PRO A 87 10.78 -8.90 -4.49
C PRO A 87 9.64 -9.64 -5.18
N SER A 88 8.70 -10.20 -4.42
CA SER A 88 7.57 -10.91 -5.01
C SER A 88 6.67 -10.03 -5.85
N ALA A 89 6.62 -8.73 -5.57
CA ALA A 89 5.82 -7.80 -6.36
C ALA A 89 6.34 -7.67 -7.79
N ILE A 90 7.66 -7.67 -7.96
CA ILE A 90 8.29 -7.59 -9.27
C ILE A 90 8.20 -8.94 -10.00
N ASN A 91 8.34 -10.04 -9.28
CA ASN A 91 8.24 -11.37 -9.86
C ASN A 91 6.87 -11.61 -10.51
N LEU A 92 5.82 -11.02 -9.98
CA LEU A 92 4.49 -11.15 -10.58
C LEU A 92 4.47 -10.55 -12.00
N PHE A 93 5.12 -9.43 -12.21
CA PHE A 93 5.23 -8.83 -13.55
C PHE A 93 6.10 -9.67 -14.47
N GLN A 94 7.17 -10.23 -13.95
CA GLN A 94 8.05 -11.09 -14.75
C GLN A 94 7.33 -12.34 -15.21
N MET A 95 6.48 -12.91 -14.37
CA MET A 95 5.71 -14.09 -14.73
C MET A 95 4.77 -13.84 -15.90
N GLU A 96 4.25 -12.66 -16.01
CA GLU A 96 3.37 -12.27 -17.12
C GLU A 96 4.11 -12.16 -18.45
N THR A 97 5.42 -11.93 -18.40
CA THR A 97 6.23 -11.78 -19.61
C THR A 97 6.80 -13.08 -20.12
N TYR A 98 6.71 -14.16 -19.36
CA TYR A 98 7.18 -15.46 -19.78
C TYR A 98 6.06 -16.24 -20.46
N PRO A 99 6.23 -16.60 -21.74
CA PRO A 99 5.24 -17.44 -22.42
C PRO A 99 5.28 -18.85 -21.89
N GLY A 100 4.27 -19.20 -21.17
CA GLY A 100 4.08 -20.56 -20.68
C GLY A 100 4.96 -21.06 -19.59
#